data_9584f945d62a03af179d72230e0a75a2
#
_entry.id   9584f945d62a03af179d72230e0a75a2
#
_cell.length_a   1.000
_cell.length_b   1.000
_cell.length_c   1.000
_cell.angle_alpha   90.00
_cell.angle_beta   90.00
_cell.angle_gamma   90.00
#
_symmetry.space_group_name_H-M   'P 1'
#
loop_
_entity.id
_entity.type
_entity.pdbx_description
1 polymer ?
#
loop_
_entity_poly.entity_id
_entity_poly.type
_entity_poly.pdbx_seq_one_letter_code
_entity_poly.pdbx_strand_id
1 'polypeptide(L)'
;VDKYQFYLNNIIVGPGIQFHGDNIKEDLTSFINLDDYSLVIYDDDREMYEFNIPSFYQECKLKDIKVIGNSHGNEDIPHNALTKSYDYQMDFTTGGIPANDTLKNIKCNQNHILIIANFLGNRSSIYPLNLDSTFIQECGALELSKEYNLPIKVKIKTRLDNPDYTSSINYVKNILDCEVITNTNNIDQLIADSAVVISAPSTLAFKSIQLGIPTVLIKGSGAVGKFSSYPGLVNLDKQEIFNNLQMQINRGKFTNFIENTIMGGVDFNSSEVYVKYLKEII
;
A
#
# COMPACT_ATOMS: atom_id res chain seq x y z
N VAL A 1 7.76 14.00 -18.37
CA VAL A 1 6.34 13.95 -18.76
C VAL A 1 6.24 13.29 -20.15
N ASP A 2 7.03 13.73 -21.12
CA ASP A 2 6.93 13.25 -22.52
C ASP A 2 7.35 11.77 -22.71
N LYS A 3 8.17 11.21 -21.83
CA LYS A 3 8.66 9.83 -21.93
C LYS A 3 7.57 8.77 -21.69
N TYR A 4 6.54 9.12 -20.91
CA TYR A 4 5.42 8.25 -20.57
C TYR A 4 4.17 8.50 -21.43
N GLN A 5 4.07 9.66 -22.08
CA GLN A 5 2.93 10.05 -22.91
C GLN A 5 2.69 9.06 -24.07
N PHE A 6 3.75 8.51 -24.64
CA PHE A 6 3.64 7.53 -25.73
C PHE A 6 2.94 6.23 -25.32
N TYR A 7 3.12 5.79 -24.07
CA TYR A 7 2.50 4.59 -23.55
C TYR A 7 1.05 4.80 -23.14
N LEU A 8 0.71 5.99 -22.65
CA LEU A 8 -0.65 6.34 -22.25
C LEU A 8 -1.62 6.38 -23.45
N ASN A 9 -1.13 6.65 -24.67
CA ASN A 9 -1.97 6.68 -25.85
C ASN A 9 -2.42 5.29 -26.33
N ASN A 10 -1.79 4.22 -25.85
CA ASN A 10 -2.11 2.84 -26.22
C ASN A 10 -2.63 2.01 -25.03
N ILE A 11 -2.79 2.63 -23.86
CA ILE A 11 -3.29 2.01 -22.64
C ILE A 11 -4.66 2.59 -22.37
N ILE A 12 -5.66 1.74 -22.15
CA ILE A 12 -6.94 2.19 -21.60
C ILE A 12 -6.68 2.64 -20.17
N VAL A 13 -6.61 3.95 -19.99
CA VAL A 13 -6.83 4.54 -18.67
C VAL A 13 -8.32 4.81 -18.60
N GLY A 14 -9.09 3.81 -18.25
CA GLY A 14 -10.50 4.00 -17.97
C GLY A 14 -10.64 5.02 -16.83
N PRO A 15 -11.69 5.84 -16.82
CA PRO A 15 -12.02 6.58 -15.61
C PRO A 15 -12.14 5.54 -14.51
N GLY A 16 -11.43 5.74 -13.39
CA GLY A 16 -11.58 4.91 -12.20
C GLY A 16 -13.00 5.10 -11.67
N ILE A 17 -13.93 4.37 -12.26
CA ILE A 17 -15.32 4.36 -11.83
C ILE A 17 -15.36 3.43 -10.62
N GLN A 18 -15.16 4.00 -9.44
CA GLN A 18 -15.45 3.30 -8.20
C GLN A 18 -16.97 3.27 -8.04
N PHE A 19 -17.58 2.18 -8.47
CA PHE A 19 -18.96 1.90 -8.14
C PHE A 19 -19.00 1.20 -6.76
N HIS A 20 -19.36 1.97 -5.76
CA HIS A 20 -19.85 1.45 -4.49
C HIS A 20 -21.38 1.40 -4.53
N GLY A 21 -21.96 0.33 -5.05
CA GLY A 21 -23.40 0.20 -5.08
C GLY A 21 -23.87 -1.16 -5.57
N ASP A 22 -24.89 -1.68 -4.93
CA ASP A 22 -25.48 -2.98 -5.17
C ASP A 22 -25.90 -3.18 -6.64
N ASN A 23 -25.38 -4.23 -7.27
CA ASN A 23 -25.96 -4.94 -8.43
C ASN A 23 -25.95 -4.31 -9.83
N ILE A 24 -25.08 -3.37 -10.16
CA ILE A 24 -24.94 -2.96 -11.55
C ILE A 24 -23.78 -3.75 -12.21
N LYS A 25 -24.13 -4.86 -12.82
CA LYS A 25 -23.23 -5.56 -13.75
C LYS A 25 -23.34 -4.88 -15.13
N GLU A 26 -22.76 -3.71 -15.25
CA GLU A 26 -22.71 -3.03 -16.54
C GLU A 26 -21.68 -3.70 -17.45
N ASP A 27 -22.03 -3.82 -18.71
CA ASP A 27 -21.15 -4.36 -19.72
C ASP A 27 -20.15 -3.26 -20.13
N LEU A 28 -18.88 -3.43 -19.76
CA LEU A 28 -17.80 -2.49 -20.07
C LEU A 28 -17.64 -2.28 -21.59
N THR A 29 -18.03 -3.24 -22.42
CA THR A 29 -17.95 -3.12 -23.88
C THR A 29 -18.89 -2.06 -24.42
N SER A 30 -19.94 -1.70 -23.68
CA SER A 30 -20.87 -0.62 -24.06
C SER A 30 -20.23 0.78 -23.93
N PHE A 31 -19.14 0.92 -23.15
CA PHE A 31 -18.50 2.21 -22.87
C PHE A 31 -17.11 2.35 -23.52
N ILE A 32 -16.48 1.24 -23.90
CA ILE A 32 -15.10 1.20 -24.39
C ILE A 32 -15.07 0.60 -25.79
N ASN A 33 -14.62 1.37 -26.77
CA ASN A 33 -14.33 0.82 -28.09
C ASN A 33 -12.99 0.07 -28.04
N LEU A 34 -13.04 -1.24 -27.93
CA LEU A 34 -11.88 -2.10 -27.81
C LEU A 34 -10.98 -2.08 -29.07
N ASP A 35 -11.50 -1.67 -30.25
CA ASP A 35 -10.73 -1.64 -31.49
C ASP A 35 -9.58 -0.62 -31.48
N ASP A 36 -9.64 0.33 -30.53
CA ASP A 36 -8.63 1.37 -30.41
C ASP A 36 -7.43 0.96 -29.52
N TYR A 37 -7.43 -0.27 -28.98
CA TYR A 37 -6.47 -0.69 -27.96
C TYR A 37 -5.84 -2.04 -28.25
N SER A 38 -4.57 -2.19 -27.88
CA SER A 38 -3.81 -3.46 -27.94
C SER A 38 -3.54 -4.06 -26.56
N LEU A 39 -3.79 -3.31 -25.50
CA LEU A 39 -3.52 -3.72 -24.12
C LEU A 39 -4.56 -3.13 -23.17
N VAL A 40 -5.01 -3.95 -22.24
CA VAL A 40 -5.86 -3.55 -21.10
C VAL A 40 -5.10 -3.84 -19.81
N ILE A 41 -5.09 -2.91 -18.88
CA ILE A 41 -4.53 -3.10 -17.55
C ILE A 41 -5.63 -2.84 -16.52
N TYR A 42 -5.91 -3.82 -15.68
CA TYR A 42 -6.74 -3.63 -14.49
C TYR A 42 -5.89 -3.06 -13.37
N ASP A 43 -6.29 -1.91 -12.84
CA ASP A 43 -5.57 -1.23 -11.76
C ASP A 43 -5.72 -1.97 -10.42
N ASP A 44 -6.86 -2.63 -10.22
CA ASP A 44 -7.14 -3.43 -9.03
C ASP A 44 -7.91 -4.69 -9.43
N ASP A 45 -7.35 -5.86 -9.16
CA ASP A 45 -7.98 -7.14 -9.45
C ASP A 45 -9.26 -7.40 -8.63
N ARG A 46 -9.52 -6.64 -7.55
CA ARG A 46 -10.76 -6.70 -6.77
C ARG A 46 -11.95 -6.08 -7.49
N GLU A 47 -11.74 -5.06 -8.32
CA GLU A 47 -12.80 -4.41 -9.08
C GLU A 47 -13.43 -5.36 -10.10
N MET A 48 -12.75 -6.46 -10.42
CA MET A 48 -13.26 -7.49 -11.32
C MET A 48 -14.53 -8.21 -10.81
N TYR A 49 -14.93 -8.05 -9.55
CA TYR A 49 -16.18 -8.63 -9.03
C TYR A 49 -17.42 -7.78 -9.31
N GLU A 50 -17.25 -6.48 -9.47
CA GLU A 50 -18.36 -5.52 -9.63
C GLU A 50 -18.83 -5.40 -11.07
N PHE A 51 -18.00 -5.81 -12.03
CA PHE A 51 -18.30 -5.79 -13.46
C PHE A 51 -18.42 -7.21 -14.02
N ASN A 52 -19.05 -7.34 -15.18
CA ASN A 52 -19.02 -8.59 -15.94
C ASN A 52 -17.66 -8.78 -16.63
N ILE A 53 -16.59 -8.78 -15.83
CA ILE A 53 -15.21 -8.86 -16.30
C ILE A 53 -14.93 -10.12 -17.14
N PRO A 54 -15.48 -11.33 -16.79
CA PRO A 54 -15.29 -12.50 -17.63
C PRO A 54 -15.76 -12.27 -19.07
N SER A 55 -16.89 -11.61 -19.29
CA SER A 55 -17.37 -11.28 -20.65
C SER A 55 -16.47 -10.26 -21.32
N PHE A 56 -16.07 -9.20 -20.63
CA PHE A 56 -15.14 -8.21 -21.14
C PHE A 56 -13.78 -8.83 -21.53
N TYR A 57 -13.25 -9.72 -20.69
CA TYR A 57 -12.03 -10.47 -21.01
C TYR A 57 -12.18 -11.32 -22.26
N GLN A 58 -13.32 -12.01 -22.44
CA GLN A 58 -13.57 -12.78 -23.66
C GLN A 58 -13.60 -11.89 -24.90
N GLU A 59 -14.21 -10.72 -24.84
CA GLU A 59 -14.17 -9.75 -25.95
C GLU A 59 -12.74 -9.28 -26.25
N CYS A 60 -11.93 -9.02 -25.24
CA CYS A 60 -10.50 -8.72 -25.42
C CYS A 60 -9.79 -9.87 -26.13
N LYS A 61 -10.05 -11.13 -25.74
CA LYS A 61 -9.46 -12.31 -26.39
C LYS A 61 -9.89 -12.46 -27.85
N LEU A 62 -11.13 -12.20 -28.18
CA LEU A 62 -11.63 -12.24 -29.56
C LEU A 62 -10.93 -11.22 -30.47
N LYS A 63 -10.47 -10.10 -29.89
CA LYS A 63 -9.78 -9.02 -30.58
C LYS A 63 -8.24 -9.09 -30.46
N ASP A 64 -7.70 -10.18 -29.89
CA ASP A 64 -6.25 -10.38 -29.60
C ASP A 64 -5.64 -9.27 -28.74
N ILE A 65 -6.46 -8.67 -27.85
CA ILE A 65 -6.01 -7.67 -26.91
C ILE A 65 -5.46 -8.37 -25.67
N LYS A 66 -4.25 -8.00 -25.26
CA LYS A 66 -3.63 -8.54 -24.05
C LYS A 66 -4.23 -7.89 -22.80
N VAL A 67 -4.41 -8.69 -21.75
CA VAL A 67 -5.00 -8.22 -20.49
C VAL A 67 -4.04 -8.49 -19.34
N ILE A 68 -3.72 -7.45 -18.58
CA ILE A 68 -2.88 -7.52 -17.37
C ILE A 68 -3.75 -7.24 -16.14
N GLY A 69 -3.68 -8.12 -15.16
CA GLY A 69 -4.24 -7.90 -13.83
C GLY A 69 -3.17 -7.44 -12.85
N ASN A 70 -3.31 -6.24 -12.29
CA ASN A 70 -2.47 -5.80 -11.18
C ASN A 70 -2.99 -6.37 -9.87
N SER A 71 -2.08 -6.82 -9.00
CA SER A 71 -2.45 -7.25 -7.66
C SER A 71 -2.80 -6.06 -6.77
N HIS A 72 -3.77 -6.26 -5.87
CA HIS A 72 -4.17 -5.23 -4.92
C HIS A 72 -3.18 -5.09 -3.77
N GLY A 73 -2.45 -3.98 -3.75
CA GLY A 73 -1.59 -3.64 -2.62
C GLY A 73 -0.55 -4.73 -2.30
N ASN A 74 -0.43 -5.08 -1.02
CA ASN A 74 0.54 -6.05 -0.51
C ASN A 74 0.03 -7.49 -0.42
N GLU A 75 -1.13 -7.80 -0.97
CA GLU A 75 -1.74 -9.13 -0.89
C GLU A 75 -1.02 -10.12 -1.82
N ASP A 76 -0.81 -11.35 -1.34
CA ASP A 76 -0.13 -12.41 -2.10
C ASP A 76 -1.09 -13.15 -3.04
N ILE A 77 -2.38 -13.13 -2.73
CA ILE A 77 -3.40 -13.86 -3.46
C ILE A 77 -4.18 -12.87 -4.31
N PRO A 78 -4.18 -13.02 -5.63
CA PRO A 78 -5.13 -12.29 -6.46
C PRO A 78 -6.53 -12.66 -5.98
N HIS A 79 -7.34 -11.65 -5.65
CA HIS A 79 -8.73 -11.87 -5.24
C HIS A 79 -9.52 -12.64 -6.29
N ASN A 80 -9.02 -12.71 -7.52
CA ASN A 80 -9.61 -13.37 -8.67
C ASN A 80 -9.01 -14.71 -9.07
N ALA A 81 -8.32 -15.41 -8.18
CA ALA A 81 -7.83 -16.75 -8.46
C ALA A 81 -8.93 -17.70 -8.98
N LEU A 82 -10.19 -17.41 -8.70
CA LEU A 82 -11.36 -18.20 -9.14
C LEU A 82 -11.82 -17.89 -10.57
N THR A 83 -11.55 -16.71 -11.11
CA THR A 83 -12.09 -16.32 -12.44
C THR A 83 -11.03 -16.02 -13.48
N LYS A 84 -9.75 -15.92 -13.10
CA LYS A 84 -8.59 -15.62 -13.96
C LYS A 84 -8.94 -14.96 -15.32
N SER A 85 -9.39 -13.70 -15.23
CA SER A 85 -9.83 -12.95 -16.41
C SER A 85 -8.73 -12.01 -16.91
N TYR A 86 -7.49 -12.52 -16.97
CA TYR A 86 -6.31 -11.81 -17.48
C TYR A 86 -5.30 -12.80 -18.07
N ASP A 87 -4.45 -12.34 -18.96
CA ASP A 87 -3.36 -13.12 -19.55
C ASP A 87 -2.12 -13.11 -18.66
N TYR A 88 -1.81 -11.95 -18.09
CA TYR A 88 -0.62 -11.70 -17.27
C TYR A 88 -1.00 -11.09 -15.93
N GLN A 89 -0.35 -11.55 -14.88
CA GLN A 89 -0.45 -10.93 -13.57
C GLN A 89 0.77 -10.08 -13.31
N MET A 90 0.53 -8.85 -12.84
CA MET A 90 1.58 -7.95 -12.42
C MET A 90 1.45 -7.68 -10.92
N ASP A 91 2.54 -7.86 -10.20
CA ASP A 91 2.65 -7.55 -8.78
C ASP A 91 3.96 -6.80 -8.49
N PHE A 92 4.25 -6.56 -7.21
CA PHE A 92 5.45 -5.84 -6.82
C PHE A 92 6.75 -6.57 -7.17
N THR A 93 6.71 -7.91 -7.30
CA THR A 93 7.90 -8.72 -7.66
C THR A 93 8.18 -8.72 -9.15
N THR A 94 7.21 -8.38 -9.97
CA THR A 94 7.33 -8.32 -11.44
C THR A 94 7.37 -6.91 -11.99
N GLY A 95 6.51 -6.02 -11.48
CA GLY A 95 6.36 -4.65 -11.96
C GLY A 95 6.89 -3.58 -10.99
N GLY A 96 7.27 -3.96 -9.77
CA GLY A 96 7.69 -3.02 -8.74
C GLY A 96 6.56 -2.13 -8.23
N ILE A 97 6.93 -0.98 -7.66
CA ILE A 97 6.01 0.05 -7.20
C ILE A 97 6.41 1.40 -7.83
N PRO A 98 6.01 1.68 -9.08
CA PRO A 98 6.40 2.91 -9.79
C PRO A 98 6.13 4.20 -9.01
N ALA A 99 5.04 4.25 -8.25
CA ALA A 99 4.69 5.40 -7.42
C ALA A 99 5.72 5.72 -6.32
N ASN A 100 6.57 4.75 -5.95
CA ASN A 100 7.61 4.96 -4.94
C ASN A 100 8.92 5.53 -5.53
N ASP A 101 9.07 5.60 -6.84
CA ASP A 101 10.27 6.17 -7.48
C ASP A 101 10.44 7.66 -7.17
N THR A 102 9.36 8.35 -6.82
CA THR A 102 9.37 9.74 -6.32
C THR A 102 10.20 9.91 -5.05
N LEU A 103 10.41 8.84 -4.28
CA LEU A 103 11.17 8.86 -3.03
C LEU A 103 12.68 8.96 -3.24
N LYS A 104 13.19 8.73 -4.46
CA LYS A 104 14.63 8.68 -4.77
C LYS A 104 15.42 9.87 -4.24
N ASN A 105 14.83 11.08 -4.30
CA ASN A 105 15.50 12.32 -3.95
C ASN A 105 14.86 13.02 -2.74
N ILE A 106 14.01 12.30 -1.99
CA ILE A 106 13.35 12.89 -0.83
C ILE A 106 14.34 13.07 0.32
N LYS A 107 14.23 14.19 1.05
CA LYS A 107 15.06 14.43 2.24
C LYS A 107 14.39 13.81 3.47
N CYS A 108 15.16 13.09 4.27
CA CYS A 108 14.72 12.50 5.53
C CYS A 108 15.22 13.36 6.71
N ASN A 109 14.30 13.89 7.53
CA ASN A 109 14.64 14.80 8.63
C ASN A 109 14.57 14.14 10.02
N GLN A 110 13.98 12.97 10.15
CA GLN A 110 13.92 12.17 11.40
C GLN A 110 13.39 12.96 12.61
N ASN A 111 12.28 13.68 12.44
CA ASN A 111 11.78 14.64 13.42
C ASN A 111 10.53 14.18 14.20
N HIS A 112 10.03 12.96 13.95
CA HIS A 112 8.89 12.40 14.66
C HIS A 112 8.85 10.85 14.60
N ILE A 113 8.05 10.26 15.46
CA ILE A 113 7.65 8.87 15.44
C ILE A 113 6.31 8.80 14.70
N LEU A 114 6.22 7.99 13.64
CA LEU A 114 5.00 7.85 12.86
C LEU A 114 4.30 6.52 13.13
N ILE A 115 3.04 6.60 13.54
CA ILE A 115 2.14 5.45 13.60
C ILE A 115 1.22 5.50 12.38
N ILE A 116 1.23 4.44 11.57
CA ILE A 116 0.33 4.30 10.42
C ILE A 116 -0.73 3.26 10.77
N ALA A 117 -1.96 3.72 10.96
CA ALA A 117 -3.08 2.87 11.32
C ALA A 117 -4.17 2.88 10.25
N ASN A 118 -4.78 1.72 10.01
CA ASN A 118 -5.84 1.61 9.04
C ASN A 118 -7.15 2.18 9.55
N PHE A 119 -7.47 1.97 10.84
CA PHE A 119 -8.74 2.42 11.46
C PHE A 119 -8.54 2.80 12.92
N LEU A 120 -9.48 3.59 13.44
CA LEU A 120 -9.65 3.88 14.85
C LEU A 120 -10.86 3.12 15.41
N GLY A 121 -10.72 2.51 16.60
CA GLY A 121 -11.83 1.89 17.32
C GLY A 121 -11.99 0.37 17.15
N ASN A 122 -12.84 -0.20 18.02
CA ASN A 122 -13.06 -1.64 18.25
C ASN A 122 -13.79 -2.36 17.11
N ARG A 123 -13.38 -2.28 15.86
CA ARG A 123 -14.11 -2.99 14.80
C ARG A 123 -13.28 -4.10 14.18
N SER A 124 -13.84 -5.30 14.40
CA SER A 124 -13.66 -6.58 13.73
C SER A 124 -12.26 -7.22 13.74
N SER A 125 -12.29 -8.53 13.93
CA SER A 125 -11.20 -9.49 13.80
C SER A 125 -10.44 -9.48 12.46
N ILE A 126 -10.86 -8.69 11.49
CA ILE A 126 -10.31 -8.66 10.13
C ILE A 126 -9.16 -7.62 10.01
N TYR A 127 -9.15 -6.56 10.85
CA TYR A 127 -8.11 -5.53 10.78
C TYR A 127 -7.36 -5.43 12.10
N PRO A 128 -6.11 -5.92 12.16
CA PRO A 128 -5.37 -6.13 13.41
C PRO A 128 -4.87 -4.86 14.09
N LEU A 129 -4.95 -3.71 13.43
CA LEU A 129 -4.54 -2.44 14.01
C LEU A 129 -5.70 -1.47 14.06
N ASN A 130 -6.60 -1.76 14.97
CA ASN A 130 -7.40 -0.71 15.55
C ASN A 130 -6.55 0.00 16.59
N LEU A 131 -6.41 1.32 16.49
CA LEU A 131 -5.84 2.13 17.56
C LEU A 131 -6.83 2.13 18.71
N ASP A 132 -6.87 1.03 19.43
CA ASP A 132 -7.57 0.93 20.70
C ASP A 132 -6.61 1.20 21.87
N SER A 133 -7.17 1.19 23.09
CA SER A 133 -6.40 1.40 24.30
C SER A 133 -5.27 0.38 24.50
N THR A 134 -5.49 -0.85 24.06
CA THR A 134 -4.52 -1.95 24.17
C THR A 134 -3.33 -1.69 23.26
N PHE A 135 -3.59 -1.37 21.98
CA PHE A 135 -2.51 -1.03 21.04
C PHE A 135 -1.67 0.14 21.55
N ILE A 136 -2.32 1.22 22.02
CA ILE A 136 -1.64 2.43 22.50
C ILE A 136 -0.72 2.10 23.69
N GLN A 137 -1.16 1.23 24.60
CA GLN A 137 -0.37 0.83 25.76
C GLN A 137 0.77 -0.13 25.39
N GLU A 138 0.52 -1.05 24.47
CA GLU A 138 1.45 -2.13 24.16
C GLU A 138 2.43 -1.80 23.04
N CYS A 139 2.17 -0.78 22.20
CA CYS A 139 3.10 -0.41 21.14
C CYS A 139 4.36 0.32 21.63
N GLY A 140 4.36 0.84 22.85
CA GLY A 140 5.50 1.54 23.44
C GLY A 140 5.82 2.90 22.81
N ALA A 141 4.91 3.49 22.04
CA ALA A 141 5.17 4.75 21.33
C ALA A 141 5.46 5.94 22.28
N LEU A 142 4.81 5.97 23.45
CA LEU A 142 5.06 7.01 24.47
C LEU A 142 6.46 6.91 25.07
N GLU A 143 6.93 5.70 25.31
CA GLU A 143 8.28 5.44 25.81
C GLU A 143 9.32 5.82 24.75
N LEU A 144 9.11 5.43 23.49
CA LEU A 144 9.96 5.84 22.37
C LEU A 144 10.01 7.36 22.23
N SER A 145 8.86 8.03 22.34
CA SER A 145 8.76 9.49 22.28
C SER A 145 9.63 10.16 23.37
N LYS A 146 9.60 9.62 24.58
CA LYS A 146 10.43 10.12 25.69
C LYS A 146 11.92 9.81 25.50
N GLU A 147 12.24 8.60 25.08
CA GLU A 147 13.63 8.14 24.88
C GLU A 147 14.34 8.95 23.79
N TYR A 148 13.66 9.18 22.66
CA TYR A 148 14.24 9.91 21.51
C TYR A 148 13.95 11.41 21.55
N ASN A 149 13.14 11.89 22.49
CA ASN A 149 12.64 13.27 22.57
C ASN A 149 11.99 13.73 21.24
N LEU A 150 11.14 12.88 20.67
CA LEU A 150 10.45 13.11 19.41
C LEU A 150 8.93 13.10 19.60
N PRO A 151 8.19 14.00 18.91
CA PRO A 151 6.73 13.97 18.93
C PRO A 151 6.19 12.75 18.20
N ILE A 152 4.98 12.33 18.58
CA ILE A 152 4.24 11.27 17.88
C ILE A 152 3.30 11.89 16.87
N LYS A 153 3.27 11.32 15.66
CA LYS A 153 2.26 11.58 14.65
C LYS A 153 1.52 10.29 14.31
N VAL A 154 0.22 10.39 14.13
CA VAL A 154 -0.63 9.25 13.81
C VAL A 154 -1.30 9.51 12.46
N LYS A 155 -0.97 8.71 11.44
CA LYS A 155 -1.64 8.73 10.14
C LYS A 155 -2.71 7.66 10.11
N ILE A 156 -3.95 8.08 9.86
CA ILE A 156 -5.09 7.18 9.74
C ILE A 156 -5.73 7.26 8.36
N LYS A 157 -6.33 6.15 7.91
CA LYS A 157 -7.18 6.15 6.74
C LYS A 157 -8.57 6.63 7.16
N THR A 158 -9.00 7.79 6.64
CA THR A 158 -10.36 8.28 6.90
C THR A 158 -11.40 7.48 6.13
N ARG A 159 -12.45 7.05 6.84
CA ARG A 159 -13.73 6.75 6.24
C ARG A 159 -14.69 7.88 6.63
N LEU A 160 -15.07 8.70 5.66
CA LEU A 160 -15.91 9.89 5.88
C LEU A 160 -17.35 9.57 6.35
N ASP A 161 -17.73 8.31 6.28
CA ASP A 161 -19.07 7.80 6.57
C ASP A 161 -19.26 7.29 8.03
N ASN A 162 -18.21 7.39 8.87
CA ASN A 162 -18.32 6.93 10.26
C ASN A 162 -18.40 8.09 11.26
N PRO A 163 -19.57 8.36 11.85
CA PRO A 163 -19.77 9.46 12.82
C PRO A 163 -18.97 9.31 14.13
N ASP A 164 -18.57 8.08 14.50
CA ASP A 164 -17.78 7.83 15.72
C ASP A 164 -16.29 8.17 15.57
N TYR A 165 -15.90 8.60 14.38
CA TYR A 165 -14.51 8.84 14.05
C TYR A 165 -13.90 10.00 14.81
N THR A 166 -14.67 11.07 15.04
CA THR A 166 -14.21 12.26 15.76
C THR A 166 -13.89 11.96 17.22
N SER A 167 -14.70 11.15 17.90
CA SER A 167 -14.47 10.75 19.28
C SER A 167 -13.21 9.90 19.41
N SER A 168 -13.00 8.98 18.48
CA SER A 168 -11.81 8.13 18.42
C SER A 168 -10.54 8.93 18.13
N ILE A 169 -10.60 9.93 17.24
CA ILE A 169 -9.48 10.85 16.99
C ILE A 169 -9.11 11.62 18.26
N ASN A 170 -10.09 12.19 18.94
CA ASN A 170 -9.86 12.94 20.16
C ASN A 170 -9.30 12.06 21.28
N TYR A 171 -9.77 10.83 21.40
CA TYR A 171 -9.24 9.85 22.34
C TYR A 171 -7.74 9.57 22.09
N VAL A 172 -7.36 9.29 20.84
CA VAL A 172 -5.97 9.04 20.47
C VAL A 172 -5.08 10.26 20.72
N LYS A 173 -5.54 11.45 20.32
CA LYS A 173 -4.83 12.72 20.60
C LYS A 173 -4.54 12.91 22.08
N ASN A 174 -5.53 12.68 22.93
CA ASN A 174 -5.41 12.91 24.37
C ASN A 174 -4.48 11.89 25.06
N ILE A 175 -4.48 10.62 24.61
CA ILE A 175 -3.66 9.58 25.25
C ILE A 175 -2.21 9.65 24.79
N LEU A 176 -1.98 9.87 23.49
CA LEU A 176 -0.63 9.90 22.93
C LEU A 176 -0.01 11.29 22.93
N ASP A 177 -0.76 12.32 23.30
CA ASP A 177 -0.33 13.73 23.12
C ASP A 177 0.26 13.95 21.72
N CYS A 178 -0.53 13.60 20.68
CA CYS A 178 -0.04 13.46 19.33
C CYS A 178 -0.84 14.26 18.30
N GLU A 179 -0.21 14.51 17.17
CA GLU A 179 -0.88 15.00 15.97
C GLU A 179 -1.53 13.83 15.23
N VAL A 180 -2.86 13.89 14.97
CA VAL A 180 -3.58 12.93 14.15
C VAL A 180 -3.82 13.51 12.77
N ILE A 181 -3.30 12.83 11.75
CA ILE A 181 -3.33 13.24 10.35
C ILE A 181 -4.34 12.35 9.60
N THR A 182 -5.42 12.94 9.18
CA THR A 182 -6.49 12.26 8.42
C THR A 182 -6.22 12.34 6.92
N ASN A 183 -5.96 13.55 6.41
CA ASN A 183 -5.63 13.81 5.03
C ASN A 183 -4.28 14.50 4.93
N THR A 184 -3.48 14.12 3.95
CA THR A 184 -2.25 14.82 3.62
C THR A 184 -1.99 14.71 2.12
N ASN A 185 -1.65 15.82 1.50
CA ASN A 185 -1.21 15.87 0.10
C ASN A 185 0.27 15.47 -0.05
N ASN A 186 0.97 15.27 1.07
CA ASN A 186 2.41 14.95 1.07
C ASN A 186 2.72 13.80 2.03
N ILE A 187 2.14 12.63 1.76
CA ILE A 187 2.36 11.42 2.56
C ILE A 187 3.84 10.97 2.47
N ASP A 188 4.48 11.17 1.35
CA ASP A 188 5.85 10.76 1.12
C ASP A 188 6.81 11.53 2.03
N GLN A 189 6.64 12.85 2.15
CA GLN A 189 7.45 13.66 3.06
C GLN A 189 7.15 13.34 4.53
N LEU A 190 5.88 13.10 4.86
CA LEU A 190 5.51 12.69 6.22
C LEU A 190 6.24 11.40 6.64
N ILE A 191 6.31 10.41 5.74
CA ILE A 191 7.04 9.17 5.98
C ILE A 191 8.54 9.44 6.02
N ALA A 192 9.09 10.20 5.06
CA ALA A 192 10.52 10.50 5.00
C ALA A 192 11.05 11.25 6.22
N ASP A 193 10.21 12.09 6.84
CA ASP A 193 10.57 12.84 8.05
C ASP A 193 10.47 12.02 9.33
N SER A 194 10.08 10.75 9.25
CA SER A 194 9.97 9.88 10.42
C SER A 194 11.33 9.35 10.86
N ALA A 195 11.60 9.33 12.15
CA ALA A 195 12.74 8.62 12.74
C ALA A 195 12.45 7.13 12.89
N VAL A 196 11.21 6.79 13.16
CA VAL A 196 10.68 5.44 13.37
C VAL A 196 9.27 5.36 12.81
N VAL A 197 8.91 4.21 12.23
CA VAL A 197 7.55 3.91 11.79
C VAL A 197 7.03 2.66 12.48
N ILE A 198 5.83 2.76 13.04
CA ILE A 198 5.06 1.63 13.59
C ILE A 198 3.80 1.52 12.74
N SER A 199 3.57 0.37 12.10
CA SER A 199 2.47 0.22 11.14
C SER A 199 1.83 -1.16 11.18
N ALA A 200 0.61 -1.23 10.65
CA ALA A 200 0.09 -2.48 10.10
C ALA A 200 0.81 -2.80 8.79
N PRO A 201 0.81 -4.07 8.35
CA PRO A 201 1.13 -4.42 6.99
C PRO A 201 0.26 -3.61 6.00
N SER A 202 0.88 -2.66 5.30
CA SER A 202 0.20 -1.77 4.35
C SER A 202 1.16 -1.30 3.26
N THR A 203 0.64 -0.91 2.10
CA THR A 203 1.47 -0.39 1.00
C THR A 203 2.30 0.84 1.39
N LEU A 204 1.83 1.67 2.33
CA LEU A 204 2.60 2.81 2.83
C LEU A 204 3.86 2.39 3.58
N ALA A 205 3.85 1.22 4.23
CA ALA A 205 5.01 0.72 4.94
C ALA A 205 6.18 0.37 4.01
N PHE A 206 5.92 0.01 2.75
CA PHE A 206 7.01 -0.18 1.79
C PHE A 206 7.83 1.09 1.58
N LYS A 207 7.20 2.26 1.61
CA LYS A 207 7.90 3.55 1.45
C LYS A 207 8.94 3.76 2.56
N SER A 208 8.56 3.53 3.81
CA SER A 208 9.49 3.69 4.95
C SER A 208 10.63 2.66 4.90
N ILE A 209 10.32 1.41 4.53
CA ILE A 209 11.32 0.34 4.40
C ILE A 209 12.30 0.64 3.26
N GLN A 210 11.80 1.08 2.09
CA GLN A 210 12.65 1.47 0.95
C GLN A 210 13.57 2.65 1.28
N LEU A 211 13.08 3.63 2.06
CA LEU A 211 13.90 4.75 2.54
C LEU A 211 14.93 4.35 3.60
N GLY A 212 14.84 3.14 4.15
CA GLY A 212 15.71 2.67 5.22
C GLY A 212 15.36 3.22 6.60
N ILE A 213 14.14 3.70 6.76
CA ILE A 213 13.63 4.16 8.06
C ILE A 213 13.31 2.93 8.93
N PRO A 214 13.77 2.87 10.19
CA PRO A 214 13.42 1.81 11.12
C PRO A 214 11.90 1.65 11.19
N THR A 215 11.41 0.51 10.74
CA THR A 215 9.98 0.25 10.59
C THR A 215 9.62 -1.08 11.22
N VAL A 216 8.66 -1.10 12.12
CA VAL A 216 8.05 -2.33 12.64
C VAL A 216 6.63 -2.47 12.11
N LEU A 217 6.30 -3.69 11.71
CA LEU A 217 4.97 -4.06 11.28
C LEU A 217 4.35 -5.00 12.30
N ILE A 218 3.19 -4.64 12.81
CA ILE A 218 2.52 -5.44 13.82
C ILE A 218 1.74 -6.56 13.15
N LYS A 219 2.05 -7.80 13.54
CA LYS A 219 1.28 -8.98 13.12
C LYS A 219 -0.15 -8.86 13.61
N GLY A 220 -1.09 -9.20 12.75
CA GLY A 220 -2.48 -9.28 13.08
C GLY A 220 -3.10 -10.59 12.65
N SER A 221 -4.40 -10.74 12.85
CA SER A 221 -5.18 -11.90 12.40
C SER A 221 -5.38 -11.97 10.88
N GLY A 222 -5.00 -10.92 10.16
CA GLY A 222 -5.14 -10.84 8.70
C GLY A 222 -3.90 -11.31 7.95
N ALA A 223 -4.01 -11.37 6.62
CA ALA A 223 -2.90 -11.70 5.74
C ALA A 223 -1.78 -10.65 5.87
N VAL A 224 -0.55 -11.10 6.03
CA VAL A 224 0.63 -10.23 6.06
C VAL A 224 1.18 -9.96 4.65
N GLY A 225 0.69 -10.70 3.65
CA GLY A 225 1.01 -10.55 2.25
C GLY A 225 2.50 -10.56 1.99
N LYS A 226 2.96 -9.65 1.16
CA LYS A 226 4.38 -9.50 0.78
C LYS A 226 5.31 -9.23 1.97
N PHE A 227 4.76 -8.89 3.15
CA PHE A 227 5.56 -8.68 4.37
C PHE A 227 5.86 -9.96 5.15
N SER A 228 5.41 -11.14 4.71
CA SER A 228 5.62 -12.41 5.44
C SER A 228 7.09 -12.71 5.76
N SER A 229 8.02 -12.28 4.89
CA SER A 229 9.47 -12.43 5.06
C SER A 229 10.16 -11.19 5.63
N TYR A 230 9.42 -10.14 5.99
CA TYR A 230 10.00 -8.91 6.51
C TYR A 230 10.54 -9.09 7.94
N PRO A 231 11.82 -8.82 8.22
CA PRO A 231 12.40 -9.02 9.55
C PRO A 231 11.82 -8.10 10.63
N GLY A 232 11.17 -7.00 10.23
CA GLY A 232 10.47 -6.07 11.13
C GLY A 232 9.01 -6.43 11.39
N LEU A 233 8.55 -7.63 11.01
CA LEU A 233 7.20 -8.11 11.29
C LEU A 233 7.17 -8.76 12.68
N VAL A 234 6.57 -8.09 13.65
CA VAL A 234 6.59 -8.42 15.08
C VAL A 234 5.18 -8.56 15.66
N ASN A 235 5.07 -9.18 16.83
CA ASN A 235 3.83 -9.17 17.59
C ASN A 235 3.61 -7.79 18.24
N LEU A 236 2.36 -7.53 18.68
CA LEU A 236 2.06 -6.34 19.47
C LEU A 236 2.58 -6.59 20.91
N ASP A 237 3.85 -6.38 21.07
CA ASP A 237 4.58 -6.49 22.36
C ASP A 237 5.65 -5.41 22.41
N LYS A 238 5.61 -4.59 23.41
CA LYS A 238 6.52 -3.44 23.56
C LYS A 238 8.00 -3.83 23.51
N GLN A 239 8.38 -4.91 24.17
CA GLN A 239 9.77 -5.35 24.21
C GLN A 239 10.24 -5.89 22.86
N GLU A 240 9.38 -6.63 22.16
CA GLU A 240 9.65 -7.13 20.80
C GLU A 240 9.82 -5.96 19.82
N ILE A 241 8.95 -4.96 19.90
CA ILE A 241 9.01 -3.74 19.10
C ILE A 241 10.32 -2.99 19.32
N PHE A 242 10.69 -2.72 20.59
CA PHE A 242 11.92 -2.00 20.93
C PHE A 242 13.16 -2.74 20.45
N ASN A 243 13.26 -4.04 20.76
CA ASN A 243 14.40 -4.86 20.33
C ASN A 243 14.55 -4.85 18.80
N ASN A 244 13.44 -4.93 18.08
CA ASN A 244 13.45 -4.91 16.63
C ASN A 244 13.88 -3.56 16.07
N LEU A 245 13.37 -2.45 16.61
CA LEU A 245 13.78 -1.10 16.22
C LEU A 245 15.26 -0.85 16.46
N GLN A 246 15.80 -1.24 17.63
CA GLN A 246 17.22 -1.13 17.92
C GLN A 246 18.07 -1.97 16.97
N MET A 247 17.63 -3.17 16.62
CA MET A 247 18.29 -3.99 15.60
C MET A 247 18.33 -3.28 14.25
N GLN A 248 17.24 -2.66 13.83
CA GLN A 248 17.16 -1.95 12.54
C GLN A 248 18.05 -0.71 12.51
N ILE A 249 18.05 0.08 13.59
CA ILE A 249 18.92 1.27 13.73
C ILE A 249 20.40 0.85 13.58
N ASN A 250 20.79 -0.29 14.15
CA ASN A 250 22.15 -0.78 14.09
C ASN A 250 22.54 -1.42 12.74
N ARG A 251 21.60 -2.02 12.04
CA ARG A 251 21.85 -2.78 10.79
C ARG A 251 21.58 -1.98 9.52
N GLY A 252 20.77 -0.91 9.60
CA GLY A 252 20.38 -0.11 8.45
C GLY A 252 19.31 -0.77 7.56
N LYS A 253 19.29 -0.41 6.29
CA LYS A 253 18.28 -0.78 5.32
C LYS A 253 18.24 -2.29 5.02
N PHE A 254 17.04 -2.87 4.98
CA PHE A 254 16.82 -4.27 4.60
C PHE A 254 16.82 -4.48 3.08
N THR A 255 17.97 -4.32 2.46
CA THR A 255 18.14 -4.39 1.00
C THR A 255 17.66 -5.72 0.41
N ASN A 256 18.03 -6.85 1.02
CA ASN A 256 17.61 -8.17 0.56
C ASN A 256 16.09 -8.36 0.56
N PHE A 257 15.39 -7.80 1.57
CA PHE A 257 13.94 -7.84 1.58
C PHE A 257 13.35 -7.05 0.42
N ILE A 258 13.88 -5.85 0.18
CA ILE A 258 13.41 -4.97 -0.90
C ILE A 258 13.65 -5.62 -2.26
N GLU A 259 14.85 -6.16 -2.52
CA GLU A 259 15.20 -6.83 -3.77
C GLU A 259 14.27 -8.01 -4.09
N ASN A 260 13.91 -8.78 -3.08
CA ASN A 260 13.03 -9.95 -3.24
C ASN A 260 11.54 -9.60 -3.30
N THR A 261 11.15 -8.37 -2.94
CA THR A 261 9.73 -8.00 -2.80
C THR A 261 9.30 -6.96 -3.81
N ILE A 262 10.19 -6.01 -4.16
CA ILE A 262 9.85 -4.87 -5.02
C ILE A 262 10.87 -4.79 -6.15
N MET A 263 10.50 -5.18 -7.34
CA MET A 263 11.37 -5.10 -8.51
C MET A 263 11.77 -3.63 -8.78
N GLY A 264 13.07 -3.38 -8.84
CA GLY A 264 13.61 -2.02 -8.95
C GLY A 264 13.48 -1.15 -7.70
N GLY A 265 13.05 -1.72 -6.56
CA GLY A 265 12.76 -0.96 -5.34
C GLY A 265 13.98 -0.41 -4.62
N VAL A 266 15.14 -1.08 -4.72
CA VAL A 266 16.38 -0.63 -4.05
C VAL A 266 16.86 0.70 -4.60
N ASP A 267 16.79 0.86 -5.93
CA ASP A 267 17.31 2.02 -6.65
C ASP A 267 16.21 3.03 -7.02
N PHE A 268 14.95 2.77 -6.62
CA PHE A 268 13.79 3.57 -6.99
C PHE A 268 13.67 3.74 -8.50
N ASN A 269 13.70 2.63 -9.23
CA ASN A 269 13.56 2.57 -10.69
C ASN A 269 12.48 1.59 -11.16
N SER A 270 11.49 1.34 -10.32
CA SER A 270 10.35 0.46 -10.62
C SER A 270 9.62 0.87 -11.90
N SER A 271 9.54 2.16 -12.21
CA SER A 271 8.92 2.66 -13.46
C SER A 271 9.63 2.14 -14.71
N GLU A 272 10.95 2.04 -14.69
CA GLU A 272 11.72 1.52 -15.83
C GLU A 272 11.50 0.01 -16.01
N VAL A 273 11.46 -0.71 -14.90
CA VAL A 273 11.17 -2.15 -14.88
C VAL A 273 9.76 -2.43 -15.38
N TYR A 274 8.78 -1.67 -14.89
CA TYR A 274 7.39 -1.77 -15.32
C TYR A 274 7.23 -1.57 -16.83
N VAL A 275 7.82 -0.51 -17.35
CA VAL A 275 7.81 -0.23 -18.82
C VAL A 275 8.50 -1.32 -19.62
N LYS A 276 9.61 -1.89 -19.12
CA LYS A 276 10.29 -2.99 -19.79
C LYS A 276 9.39 -4.22 -19.85
N TYR A 277 8.75 -4.58 -18.75
CA TYR A 277 7.81 -5.69 -18.68
C TYR A 277 6.63 -5.52 -19.65
N LEU A 278 6.04 -4.33 -19.73
CA LEU A 278 4.98 -4.04 -20.69
C LEU A 278 5.44 -4.25 -22.15
N LYS A 279 6.67 -3.84 -22.47
CA LYS A 279 7.22 -4.03 -23.84
C LYS A 279 7.47 -5.49 -24.20
N GLU A 280 7.68 -6.36 -23.23
CA GLU A 280 7.85 -7.80 -23.47
C GLU A 280 6.51 -8.50 -23.70
N ILE A 281 5.39 -7.89 -23.26
CA ILE A 281 4.02 -8.42 -23.41
C ILE A 281 3.39 -7.98 -24.73
N ILE A 282 3.60 -6.74 -25.15
CA ILE A 282 3.05 -6.16 -26.38
C ILE A 282 3.85 -6.64 -27.59
#